data_f02c35a2a27e59f9ae9bff50206dc72c
#
_entry.id   f02c35a2a27e59f9ae9bff50206dc72c
#
_cell.length_a   1.000
_cell.length_b   1.000
_cell.length_c   1.000
_cell.angle_alpha   90.00
_cell.angle_beta   90.00
_cell.angle_gamma   90.00
#
_symmetry.space_group_name_H-M   'P 1'
#
loop_
_entity.id
_entity.type
_entity.pdbx_description
1 polymer ?
#
loop_
_entity_poly.entity_id
_entity_poly.type
_entity_poly.pdbx_seq_one_letter_code
_entity_poly.pdbx_strand_id
1 'polypeptide(L)'
;MENRDNTTKNDQDMRQADGATSEQPQQSEQINIKFGKGLARQFNGKDGKQYTSISIPNRDPADKSPWAYFVVPSDRVHENKFGNGLYVKLFADAHTTVTKAERIGQRDDGKGIYENKRFSIRNTDLKARVEEYKTQDRSSVRGRLEEKKQEAHKPTQAQQKPQQQQRQQTSL
;
A
#
# COMPACT_ATOMS: atom_id res chain seq x y z
N MET A 1 73.13 11.32 54.66
CA MET A 1 72.64 10.22 55.52
C MET A 1 71.39 9.74 54.89
N GLU A 2 71.60 8.69 54.15
CA GLU A 2 71.06 7.36 54.39
C GLU A 2 69.57 7.25 54.09
N ASN A 3 69.29 6.56 53.05
CA ASN A 3 69.23 5.11 52.78
C ASN A 3 67.76 4.67 52.84
N ARG A 4 67.43 4.03 51.85
CA ARG A 4 67.08 2.65 51.43
C ARG A 4 65.72 2.55 50.90
N ASP A 5 65.64 2.18 49.65
CA ASP A 5 65.32 0.84 49.15
C ASP A 5 64.07 0.20 49.79
N ASN A 6 63.07 -0.02 49.01
CA ASN A 6 62.74 -1.43 48.77
C ASN A 6 61.70 -1.61 47.62
N THR A 7 62.21 -2.28 46.64
CA THR A 7 61.64 -3.22 45.70
C THR A 7 60.48 -4.04 46.30
N THR A 8 59.46 -4.24 45.58
CA THR A 8 58.84 -5.57 45.27
C THR A 8 57.66 -5.38 44.33
N LYS A 9 57.88 -5.83 43.12
CA LYS A 9 57.30 -7.02 42.48
C LYS A 9 55.78 -7.10 42.40
N ASN A 10 55.44 -7.12 41.11
CA ASN A 10 54.58 -8.14 40.50
C ASN A 10 53.16 -8.20 40.98
N ASP A 11 52.22 -7.87 40.10
CA ASP A 11 51.49 -8.99 39.49
C ASP A 11 50.82 -8.54 38.20
N GLN A 12 51.07 -9.33 37.21
CA GLN A 12 50.33 -9.44 35.99
C GLN A 12 48.87 -9.74 36.34
N ASP A 13 47.97 -8.93 35.90
CA ASP A 13 46.67 -9.49 35.56
C ASP A 13 46.26 -8.97 34.19
N MET A 14 46.40 -9.86 33.27
CA MET A 14 45.78 -9.85 31.97
C MET A 14 44.29 -9.76 32.18
N ARG A 15 43.69 -8.67 31.78
CA ARG A 15 42.28 -8.68 31.39
C ARG A 15 42.18 -8.00 30.03
N GLN A 16 42.21 -8.87 29.06
CA GLN A 16 41.47 -8.85 27.83
C GLN A 16 40.62 -7.58 27.66
N ALA A 17 41.13 -6.77 26.76
CA ALA A 17 40.28 -5.80 26.09
C ALA A 17 39.14 -6.55 25.42
N ASP A 18 37.99 -6.46 26.03
CA ASP A 18 36.75 -6.81 25.41
C ASP A 18 36.63 -6.05 24.11
N GLY A 19 36.52 -6.84 23.06
CA GLY A 19 36.34 -6.34 21.72
C GLY A 19 35.19 -5.34 21.67
N ALA A 20 35.52 -4.10 21.42
CA ALA A 20 34.61 -3.15 20.88
C ALA A 20 34.13 -3.76 19.57
N THR A 21 33.01 -4.48 19.63
CA THR A 21 32.23 -4.81 18.48
C THR A 21 31.84 -3.47 17.89
N SER A 22 32.56 -3.03 16.88
CA SER A 22 32.15 -1.95 16.03
C SER A 22 30.82 -2.37 15.42
N GLU A 23 29.74 -1.98 16.06
CA GLU A 23 28.42 -1.96 15.41
C GLU A 23 28.56 -1.04 14.22
N GLN A 24 28.88 -1.64 13.07
CA GLN A 24 28.69 -0.98 11.80
C GLN A 24 27.23 -0.50 11.81
N PRO A 25 26.97 0.79 11.56
CA PRO A 25 25.62 1.26 11.44
C PRO A 25 24.96 0.42 10.34
N GLN A 26 24.04 -0.45 10.73
CA GLN A 26 23.25 -1.23 9.80
C GLN A 26 22.59 -0.21 8.89
N GLN A 27 23.05 -0.14 7.65
CA GLN A 27 22.42 0.70 6.63
C GLN A 27 20.99 0.18 6.49
N SER A 28 20.06 0.93 7.05
CA SER A 28 18.63 0.59 6.99
C SER A 28 18.26 0.39 5.54
N GLU A 29 17.79 -0.81 5.21
CA GLU A 29 17.37 -1.18 3.85
C GLU A 29 16.29 -0.23 3.35
N GLN A 30 16.48 0.34 2.15
CA GLN A 30 15.47 1.16 1.52
C GLN A 30 14.52 0.31 0.70
N ILE A 31 13.23 0.50 0.92
CA ILE A 31 12.16 -0.16 0.17
C ILE A 31 11.41 0.84 -0.69
N ASN A 32 10.92 0.37 -1.84
CA ASN A 32 10.08 1.15 -2.73
C ASN A 32 8.61 0.74 -2.54
N ILE A 33 7.76 1.69 -2.20
CA ILE A 33 6.32 1.51 -2.18
C ILE A 33 5.76 2.09 -3.47
N LYS A 34 5.20 1.22 -4.33
CA LYS A 34 4.68 1.57 -5.65
C LYS A 34 3.16 1.72 -5.61
N PHE A 35 2.63 2.75 -6.24
CA PHE A 35 1.19 3.02 -6.29
C PHE A 35 0.78 3.68 -7.61
N GLY A 36 -0.51 3.62 -7.95
CA GLY A 36 -1.04 4.26 -9.15
C GLY A 36 -1.15 5.78 -9.01
N LYS A 37 -1.03 6.51 -10.11
CA LYS A 37 -1.16 7.99 -10.12
C LYS A 37 -2.49 8.46 -9.54
N GLY A 38 -3.58 7.73 -9.75
CA GLY A 38 -4.90 8.07 -9.23
C GLY A 38 -5.04 8.00 -7.70
N LEU A 39 -4.08 7.38 -7.00
CA LEU A 39 -4.05 7.33 -5.54
C LEU A 39 -3.28 8.49 -4.90
N ALA A 40 -2.58 9.28 -5.70
CA ALA A 40 -1.76 10.40 -5.24
C ALA A 40 -2.44 11.73 -5.49
N ARG A 41 -2.45 12.61 -4.49
CA ARG A 41 -2.95 13.97 -4.57
C ARG A 41 -1.96 14.93 -3.97
N GLN A 42 -1.48 15.88 -4.76
CA GLN A 42 -0.57 16.93 -4.30
C GLN A 42 -1.34 18.10 -3.65
N PHE A 43 -0.74 18.68 -2.64
CA PHE A 43 -1.26 19.89 -1.99
C PHE A 43 -0.12 20.69 -1.35
N ASN A 44 -0.37 21.96 -1.10
CA ASN A 44 0.57 22.84 -0.42
C ASN A 44 0.30 22.81 1.08
N GLY A 45 1.34 22.54 1.86
CA GLY A 45 1.30 22.63 3.31
C GLY A 45 1.22 24.07 3.82
N LYS A 46 0.88 24.24 5.08
CA LYS A 46 0.87 25.57 5.74
C LYS A 46 2.26 26.20 5.85
N ASP A 47 3.30 25.38 5.74
CA ASP A 47 4.71 25.76 5.72
C ASP A 47 5.22 26.17 4.31
N GLY A 48 4.32 26.24 3.32
CA GLY A 48 4.63 26.57 1.94
C GLY A 48 5.29 25.45 1.14
N LYS A 49 5.53 24.27 1.74
CA LYS A 49 6.10 23.11 1.06
C LYS A 49 5.02 22.30 0.37
N GLN A 50 5.42 21.61 -0.70
CA GLN A 50 4.53 20.72 -1.43
C GLN A 50 4.57 19.31 -0.86
N TYR A 51 3.41 18.76 -0.61
CA TYR A 51 3.20 17.40 -0.10
C TYR A 51 2.34 16.58 -1.03
N THR A 52 2.52 15.27 -0.96
CA THR A 52 1.69 14.31 -1.67
C THR A 52 0.98 13.43 -0.65
N SER A 53 -0.34 13.44 -0.68
CA SER A 53 -1.19 12.50 0.05
C SER A 53 -1.41 11.27 -0.81
N ILE A 54 -1.12 10.11 -0.28
CA ILE A 54 -1.25 8.82 -0.96
C ILE A 54 -2.35 8.03 -0.27
N SER A 55 -3.41 7.74 -1.00
CA SER A 55 -4.54 6.95 -0.52
C SER A 55 -4.23 5.46 -0.60
N ILE A 56 -4.53 4.74 0.47
CA ILE A 56 -4.44 3.28 0.54
C ILE A 56 -5.85 2.75 0.35
N PRO A 57 -6.14 2.00 -0.71
CA PRO A 57 -7.47 1.48 -0.98
C PRO A 57 -7.97 0.52 0.09
N ASN A 58 -9.29 0.36 0.18
CA ASN A 58 -9.91 -0.61 1.05
C ASN A 58 -9.66 -2.04 0.52
N ARG A 59 -9.70 -3.04 1.39
CA ARG A 59 -9.67 -4.46 1.00
C ARG A 59 -10.93 -4.89 0.29
N ASP A 60 -12.05 -4.33 0.69
CA ASP A 60 -13.33 -4.59 0.03
C ASP A 60 -13.42 -3.75 -1.26
N PRO A 61 -13.45 -4.38 -2.44
CA PRO A 61 -13.60 -3.66 -3.71
C PRO A 61 -14.96 -2.97 -3.87
N ALA A 62 -15.96 -3.35 -3.08
CA ALA A 62 -17.25 -2.66 -3.05
C ALA A 62 -17.18 -1.34 -2.29
N ASP A 63 -16.28 -1.21 -1.34
CA ASP A 63 -16.04 0.04 -0.61
C ASP A 63 -15.01 0.90 -1.34
N LYS A 64 -15.51 1.91 -2.04
CA LYS A 64 -14.68 2.88 -2.78
C LYS A 64 -13.95 3.88 -1.88
N SER A 65 -14.25 3.90 -0.58
CA SER A 65 -13.56 4.75 0.38
C SER A 65 -12.13 4.25 0.60
N PRO A 66 -11.13 5.12 0.70
CA PRO A 66 -9.80 4.67 1.07
C PRO A 66 -9.80 4.13 2.49
N TRP A 67 -9.07 3.03 2.72
CA TRP A 67 -8.85 2.50 4.07
C TRP A 67 -8.15 3.53 4.95
N ALA A 68 -7.13 4.20 4.41
CA ALA A 68 -6.35 5.22 5.08
C ALA A 68 -5.54 6.01 4.06
N TYR A 69 -4.86 7.06 4.49
CA TYR A 69 -3.90 7.78 3.67
C TYR A 69 -2.66 8.15 4.48
N PHE A 70 -1.55 8.34 3.81
CA PHE A 70 -0.32 8.87 4.39
C PHE A 70 0.21 10.03 3.53
N VAL A 71 1.01 10.88 4.15
CA VAL A 71 1.53 12.08 3.52
C VAL A 71 3.05 12.03 3.51
N VAL A 72 3.63 12.36 2.36
CA VAL A 72 5.08 12.48 2.19
C VAL A 72 5.40 13.81 1.48
N PRO A 73 6.60 14.36 1.68
CA PRO A 73 7.07 15.48 0.86
C PRO A 73 7.07 15.09 -0.63
N SER A 74 6.61 15.98 -1.51
CA SER A 74 6.43 15.65 -2.93
C SER A 74 7.74 15.36 -3.65
N ASP A 75 8.88 15.88 -3.17
CA ASP A 75 10.22 15.61 -3.67
C ASP A 75 10.67 14.15 -3.50
N ARG A 76 10.04 13.40 -2.57
CA ARG A 76 10.27 11.96 -2.36
C ARG A 76 9.44 11.04 -3.24
N VAL A 77 8.51 11.59 -3.99
CA VAL A 77 7.64 10.83 -4.90
C VAL A 77 8.24 10.86 -6.30
N HIS A 78 8.49 9.69 -6.85
CA HIS A 78 9.12 9.53 -8.15
C HIS A 78 8.20 8.79 -9.12
N GLU A 79 8.29 9.10 -10.41
CA GLU A 79 7.62 8.33 -11.45
C GLU A 79 8.40 7.04 -11.76
N ASN A 80 7.67 5.96 -12.10
CA ASN A 80 8.31 4.76 -12.59
C ASN A 80 8.78 4.94 -14.04
N LYS A 81 9.67 4.04 -14.51
CA LYS A 81 10.24 4.09 -15.87
C LYS A 81 9.20 4.14 -17.00
N PHE A 82 8.00 3.62 -16.75
CA PHE A 82 6.95 3.50 -17.76
C PHE A 82 5.93 4.64 -17.69
N GLY A 83 6.07 5.57 -16.77
CA GLY A 83 5.18 6.72 -16.61
C GLY A 83 3.75 6.40 -16.14
N ASN A 84 3.45 5.14 -15.83
CA ASN A 84 2.11 4.68 -15.47
C ASN A 84 1.87 4.55 -13.95
N GLY A 85 2.87 4.83 -13.14
CA GLY A 85 2.78 4.73 -11.69
C GLY A 85 3.83 5.58 -10.99
N LEU A 86 3.64 5.71 -9.68
CA LEU A 86 4.51 6.45 -8.77
C LEU A 86 5.12 5.49 -7.75
N TYR A 87 6.24 5.89 -7.17
CA TYR A 87 6.81 5.20 -6.02
C TYR A 87 7.44 6.19 -5.04
N VAL A 88 7.50 5.80 -3.79
CA VAL A 88 8.20 6.49 -2.72
C VAL A 88 9.25 5.56 -2.13
N LYS A 89 10.44 6.11 -1.81
CA LYS A 89 11.51 5.39 -1.12
C LYS A 89 11.42 5.64 0.37
N LEU A 90 11.30 4.59 1.15
CA LEU A 90 11.25 4.65 2.61
C LEU A 90 12.23 3.64 3.20
N PHE A 91 12.71 3.88 4.41
CA PHE A 91 13.51 2.89 5.13
C PHE A 91 12.61 1.77 5.67
N ALA A 92 13.00 0.52 5.49
CA ALA A 92 12.21 -0.65 5.85
C ALA A 92 11.81 -0.66 7.33
N ASP A 93 12.75 -0.34 8.20
CA ASP A 93 12.59 -0.37 9.65
C ASP A 93 11.89 0.88 10.22
N ALA A 94 11.78 1.94 9.41
CA ALA A 94 11.12 3.15 9.84
C ALA A 94 9.58 3.00 9.83
N HIS A 95 8.93 3.95 10.48
CA HIS A 95 7.48 4.00 10.59
C HIS A 95 6.94 5.21 9.84
N THR A 96 5.79 5.04 9.23
CA THR A 96 5.03 6.11 8.57
C THR A 96 3.73 6.34 9.33
N THR A 97 3.40 7.61 9.56
CA THR A 97 2.12 7.99 10.15
C THR A 97 1.03 7.89 9.08
N VAL A 98 0.02 7.08 9.36
CA VAL A 98 -1.14 6.86 8.50
C VAL A 98 -2.36 7.46 9.19
N THR A 99 -3.21 8.12 8.41
CA THR A 99 -4.46 8.70 8.89
C THR A 99 -5.64 7.92 8.33
N LYS A 100 -6.52 7.47 9.22
CA LYS A 100 -7.75 6.75 8.88
C LYS A 100 -8.95 7.58 9.31
N ALA A 101 -9.91 7.75 8.40
CA ALA A 101 -11.20 8.33 8.74
C ALA A 101 -12.10 7.22 9.31
N GLU A 102 -12.50 7.35 10.58
CA GLU A 102 -13.46 6.44 11.23
C GLU A 102 -14.80 7.14 11.38
N ARG A 103 -15.88 6.42 11.04
CA ARG A 103 -17.24 6.91 11.25
C ARG A 103 -17.57 6.82 12.75
N ILE A 104 -17.80 7.97 13.39
CA ILE A 104 -18.13 8.08 14.81
C ILE A 104 -19.61 8.33 15.07
N GLY A 105 -20.39 8.63 14.03
CA GLY A 105 -21.80 8.92 14.17
C GLY A 105 -22.49 9.22 12.84
N GLN A 106 -23.71 9.71 12.97
CA GLN A 106 -24.54 10.15 11.84
C GLN A 106 -25.23 11.46 12.21
N ARG A 107 -25.31 12.39 11.26
CA ARG A 107 -26.06 13.64 11.39
C ARG A 107 -27.54 13.39 11.12
N ASP A 108 -28.38 14.34 11.49
CA ASP A 108 -29.83 14.29 11.24
C ASP A 108 -30.17 14.24 9.73
N ASP A 109 -29.27 14.74 8.87
CA ASP A 109 -29.38 14.67 7.40
C ASP A 109 -28.95 13.31 6.82
N GLY A 110 -28.65 12.32 7.65
CA GLY A 110 -28.22 10.99 7.26
C GLY A 110 -26.74 10.86 6.91
N LYS A 111 -25.97 11.96 6.87
CA LYS A 111 -24.54 11.94 6.57
C LYS A 111 -23.72 11.44 7.74
N GLY A 112 -22.68 10.65 7.44
CA GLY A 112 -21.76 10.17 8.47
C GLY A 112 -20.93 11.29 9.06
N ILE A 113 -20.70 11.23 10.37
CA ILE A 113 -19.70 12.03 11.07
C ILE A 113 -18.43 11.20 11.11
N TYR A 114 -17.29 11.77 10.69
CA TYR A 114 -16.01 11.07 10.62
C TYR A 114 -14.99 11.78 11.49
N GLU A 115 -14.17 10.99 12.16
CA GLU A 115 -13.00 11.45 12.89
C GLU A 115 -11.73 10.88 12.26
N ASN A 116 -10.69 11.69 12.14
CA ASN A 116 -9.40 11.27 11.61
C ASN A 116 -8.51 10.74 12.73
N LYS A 117 -8.31 9.44 12.77
CA LYS A 117 -7.36 8.80 13.69
C LYS A 117 -6.01 8.60 13.01
N ARG A 118 -4.96 8.92 13.73
CA ARG A 118 -3.57 8.73 13.28
C ARG A 118 -2.96 7.56 14.01
N PHE A 119 -2.25 6.72 13.28
CA PHE A 119 -1.48 5.63 13.84
C PHE A 119 -0.17 5.43 13.06
N SER A 120 0.79 4.80 13.72
CA SER A 120 2.10 4.52 13.13
C SER A 120 2.13 3.10 12.60
N ILE A 121 2.59 2.91 11.38
CA ILE A 121 2.75 1.61 10.74
C ILE A 121 4.19 1.44 10.25
N ARG A 122 4.77 0.25 10.41
CA ARG A 122 6.09 -0.06 9.85
C ARG A 122 6.04 -0.01 8.33
N ASN A 123 7.09 0.51 7.70
CA ASN A 123 7.08 0.69 6.25
C ASN A 123 7.02 -0.62 5.46
N THR A 124 7.53 -1.72 6.01
CA THR A 124 7.34 -3.06 5.45
C THR A 124 5.88 -3.48 5.41
N ASP A 125 5.13 -3.22 6.48
CA ASP A 125 3.71 -3.55 6.57
C ASP A 125 2.87 -2.64 5.67
N LEU A 126 3.25 -1.36 5.59
CA LEU A 126 2.65 -0.41 4.66
C LEU A 126 2.82 -0.86 3.21
N LYS A 127 4.03 -1.33 2.85
CA LYS A 127 4.31 -1.88 1.53
C LYS A 127 3.44 -3.10 1.24
N ALA A 128 3.40 -4.07 2.15
CA ALA A 128 2.57 -5.27 2.02
C ALA A 128 1.09 -4.91 1.82
N ARG A 129 0.58 -3.92 2.57
CA ARG A 129 -0.79 -3.44 2.46
C ARG A 129 -1.12 -2.85 1.09
N VAL A 130 -0.21 -2.05 0.53
CA VAL A 130 -0.37 -1.44 -0.80
C VAL A 130 -0.25 -2.49 -1.91
N GLU A 131 0.60 -3.50 -1.74
CA GLU A 131 0.78 -4.58 -2.72
C GLU A 131 -0.39 -5.56 -2.74
N GLU A 132 -1.00 -5.85 -1.60
CA GLU A 132 -2.21 -6.66 -1.48
C GLU A 132 -3.34 -6.13 -2.37
N TYR A 133 -3.55 -4.82 -2.36
CA TYR A 133 -4.55 -4.18 -3.23
C TYR A 133 -4.29 -4.44 -4.72
N LYS A 134 -3.04 -4.35 -5.17
CA LYS A 134 -2.69 -4.59 -6.58
C LYS A 134 -2.98 -6.02 -7.03
N THR A 135 -2.83 -6.97 -6.11
CA THR A 135 -3.10 -8.38 -6.39
C THR A 135 -4.59 -8.65 -6.51
N GLN A 136 -5.39 -8.03 -5.65
CA GLN A 136 -6.86 -8.14 -5.68
C GLN A 136 -7.46 -7.52 -6.94
N ASP A 137 -6.98 -6.35 -7.36
CA ASP A 137 -7.48 -5.69 -8.56
C ASP A 137 -7.19 -6.51 -9.82
N ARG A 138 -6.02 -7.13 -9.91
CA ARG A 138 -5.66 -8.02 -11.03
C ARG A 138 -6.51 -9.29 -11.09
N SER A 139 -6.86 -9.89 -9.96
CA SER A 139 -7.72 -11.07 -9.91
C SER A 139 -9.15 -10.73 -10.32
N SER A 140 -9.66 -9.59 -9.91
CA SER A 140 -10.98 -9.07 -10.28
C SER A 140 -11.09 -8.80 -11.80
N VAL A 141 -10.07 -8.23 -12.43
CA VAL A 141 -10.04 -8.00 -13.89
C VAL A 141 -9.98 -9.33 -14.66
N ARG A 142 -9.19 -10.29 -14.21
CA ARG A 142 -9.13 -11.63 -14.83
C ARG A 142 -10.45 -12.36 -14.71
N GLY A 143 -11.08 -12.33 -13.54
CA GLY A 143 -12.40 -12.93 -13.33
C GLY A 143 -13.46 -12.38 -14.28
N ARG A 144 -13.53 -11.05 -14.45
CA ARG A 144 -14.44 -10.40 -15.40
C ARG A 144 -14.14 -10.76 -16.86
N LEU A 145 -12.86 -10.96 -17.21
CA LEU A 145 -12.47 -11.35 -18.56
C LEU A 145 -12.88 -12.79 -18.86
N GLU A 146 -12.73 -13.70 -17.90
CA GLU A 146 -13.18 -15.09 -18.02
C GLU A 146 -14.70 -15.20 -18.07
N GLU A 147 -15.41 -14.43 -17.29
CA GLU A 147 -16.87 -14.36 -17.29
C GLU A 147 -17.40 -13.89 -18.65
N LYS A 148 -16.83 -12.82 -19.21
CA LYS A 148 -17.15 -12.35 -20.57
C LYS A 148 -16.79 -13.37 -21.66
N LYS A 149 -15.71 -14.11 -21.49
CA LYS A 149 -15.38 -15.20 -22.42
C LYS A 149 -16.41 -16.31 -22.38
N GLN A 150 -16.87 -16.70 -21.21
CA GLN A 150 -17.92 -17.72 -21.05
C GLN A 150 -19.25 -17.26 -21.61
N GLU A 151 -19.63 -15.99 -21.44
CA GLU A 151 -20.83 -15.42 -22.05
C GLU A 151 -20.76 -15.40 -23.58
N ALA A 152 -19.60 -15.08 -24.15
CA ALA A 152 -19.39 -15.09 -25.60
C ALA A 152 -19.42 -16.49 -26.21
N HIS A 153 -19.21 -17.53 -25.42
CA HIS A 153 -19.24 -18.95 -25.86
C HIS A 153 -20.57 -19.64 -25.59
N LYS A 154 -21.57 -18.96 -25.04
CA LYS A 154 -22.92 -19.52 -24.96
C LYS A 154 -23.53 -19.50 -26.34
N PRO A 155 -23.86 -20.68 -26.96
CA PRO A 155 -24.49 -20.72 -28.26
C PRO A 155 -25.84 -20.03 -28.14
N THR A 156 -26.04 -18.99 -28.94
CA THR A 156 -27.33 -18.33 -29.11
C THR A 156 -28.29 -19.39 -29.62
N GLN A 157 -29.17 -19.90 -28.77
CA GLN A 157 -30.30 -20.70 -29.22
C GLN A 157 -31.13 -19.82 -30.13
N ALA A 158 -30.98 -20.07 -31.42
CA ALA A 158 -31.78 -19.46 -32.45
C ALA A 158 -33.26 -19.74 -32.13
N GLN A 159 -34.03 -18.70 -31.89
CA GLN A 159 -35.46 -18.75 -31.81
C GLN A 159 -35.98 -19.26 -33.15
N GLN A 160 -36.35 -20.54 -33.21
CA GLN A 160 -37.17 -21.09 -34.29
C GLN A 160 -38.56 -20.46 -34.16
N LYS A 161 -38.86 -19.52 -35.05
CA LYS A 161 -40.24 -19.06 -35.31
C LYS A 161 -41.03 -20.23 -35.86
N PRO A 162 -42.23 -20.54 -35.31
CA PRO A 162 -43.14 -21.48 -35.95
C PRO A 162 -43.67 -20.86 -37.24
N GLN A 163 -43.38 -21.51 -38.38
CA GLN A 163 -44.07 -21.22 -39.63
C GLN A 163 -45.52 -21.68 -39.52
N GLN A 164 -46.45 -20.72 -39.49
CA GLN A 164 -47.86 -20.97 -39.69
C GLN A 164 -48.08 -21.40 -41.14
N GLN A 165 -48.43 -22.66 -41.36
CA GLN A 165 -48.96 -23.19 -42.60
C GLN A 165 -50.35 -22.53 -42.85
N GLN A 166 -50.41 -21.64 -43.82
CA GLN A 166 -51.68 -21.22 -44.44
C GLN A 166 -52.19 -22.38 -45.29
N ARG A 167 -53.20 -23.07 -44.79
CA ARG A 167 -54.05 -23.96 -45.61
C ARG A 167 -54.93 -23.10 -46.49
N GLN A 168 -54.67 -23.11 -47.77
CA GLN A 168 -55.61 -22.70 -48.80
C GLN A 168 -56.74 -23.73 -48.85
N GLN A 169 -57.91 -23.33 -48.49
CA GLN A 169 -59.15 -24.02 -48.85
C GLN A 169 -59.64 -23.43 -50.16
N THR A 170 -59.47 -24.22 -51.25
CA THR A 170 -60.17 -24.07 -52.49
C THR A 170 -61.52 -24.75 -52.32
N SER A 171 -62.61 -24.05 -52.50
CA SER A 171 -63.99 -24.60 -52.67
C SER A 171 -64.55 -24.08 -53.94
N LEU A 172 -65.09 -24.99 -54.67
CA LEU A 172 -65.93 -24.93 -55.87
C LEU A 172 -67.06 -23.90 -55.79
#